data_29e7db8fa528a20ca06364662b9dbf48
#
_entry.id   29e7db8fa528a20ca06364662b9dbf48
#
_cell.length_a   1.000
_cell.length_b   1.000
_cell.length_c   1.000
_cell.angle_alpha   90.00
_cell.angle_beta   90.00
_cell.angle_gamma   90.00
#
_symmetry.space_group_name_H-M   'P 1'
#
loop_
_entity.id
_entity.type
_entity.pdbx_description
1 polymer ?
#
loop_
_entity_poly.entity_id
_entity_poly.type
_entity_poly.pdbx_seq_one_letter_code
_entity_poly.pdbx_strand_id
1 'polypeptide(L)'
;MAVEYGEEVVRMREVVSVEEAEDILRWLEGKERPRIDLGCCTHLHAAVLQLLMATRPRVIEWPRDPDLRAWLERALRGEGGE
;
A
#
# COMPACT_ATOMS: atom_id res chain seq x y z
N MET A 1 12.19 -5.53 8.82
CA MET A 1 11.95 -4.90 7.53
C MET A 1 10.57 -4.26 7.52
N ALA A 2 10.47 -3.18 6.80
CA ALA A 2 9.20 -2.46 6.75
C ALA A 2 8.14 -3.18 5.91
N VAL A 3 8.54 -4.14 5.09
CA VAL A 3 7.60 -4.84 4.22
C VAL A 3 7.75 -6.33 4.41
N GLU A 4 6.62 -7.00 4.64
CA GLU A 4 6.58 -8.44 4.78
C GLU A 4 5.71 -9.01 3.66
N TYR A 5 6.27 -9.94 2.89
CA TYR A 5 5.57 -10.54 1.76
C TYR A 5 5.01 -11.90 2.15
N GLY A 6 3.68 -12.00 2.09
CA GLY A 6 3.01 -13.28 2.29
C GLY A 6 2.64 -13.90 0.97
N GLU A 7 1.73 -14.87 1.01
CA GLU A 7 1.30 -15.52 -0.22
C GLU A 7 0.40 -14.62 -1.05
N GLU A 8 -0.56 -13.96 -0.41
CA GLU A 8 -1.49 -13.09 -1.11
C GLU A 8 -1.62 -11.72 -0.45
N VAL A 9 -0.93 -11.51 0.67
CA VAL A 9 -1.00 -10.27 1.42
C VAL A 9 0.40 -9.74 1.63
N VAL A 10 0.63 -8.47 1.33
CA VAL A 10 1.86 -7.80 1.69
C VAL A 10 1.55 -6.84 2.81
N ARG A 11 2.33 -6.89 3.89
CA ARG A 11 2.18 -6.02 5.05
C ARG A 11 3.23 -4.95 5.04
N MET A 12 2.77 -3.71 5.14
CA MET A 12 3.67 -2.56 5.17
C MET A 12 3.63 -1.96 6.56
N ARG A 13 4.79 -1.81 7.17
CA ARG A 13 4.91 -1.36 8.54
C ARG A 13 5.76 -0.12 8.63
N GLU A 14 5.41 0.72 9.58
CA GLU A 14 6.18 1.90 9.91
C GLU A 14 6.46 2.75 8.67
N VAL A 15 7.70 2.93 8.30
CA VAL A 15 8.07 3.79 7.18
C VAL A 15 8.41 2.94 5.97
N VAL A 16 7.66 3.13 4.88
CA VAL A 16 7.92 2.41 3.63
C VAL A 16 8.58 3.39 2.68
N SER A 17 9.82 3.11 2.33
CA SER A 17 10.66 4.02 1.56
C SER A 17 10.64 3.70 0.07
N VAL A 18 11.23 4.60 -0.71
CA VAL A 18 11.29 4.41 -2.15
C VAL A 18 12.11 3.19 -2.53
N GLU A 19 13.02 2.76 -1.67
CA GLU A 19 13.85 1.60 -1.96
C GLU A 19 13.04 0.32 -2.03
N GLU A 20 11.86 0.32 -1.41
CA GLU A 20 11.00 -0.86 -1.42
C GLU A 20 10.07 -0.91 -2.63
N ALA A 21 9.99 0.19 -3.37
CA ALA A 21 8.96 0.33 -4.41
C ALA A 21 9.07 -0.77 -5.48
N GLU A 22 10.28 -1.05 -5.92
CA GLU A 22 10.46 -2.02 -7.00
C GLU A 22 10.05 -3.42 -6.58
N ASP A 23 10.43 -3.82 -5.39
CA ASP A 23 10.07 -5.15 -4.89
C ASP A 23 8.57 -5.25 -4.68
N ILE A 24 7.95 -4.20 -4.15
CA ILE A 24 6.50 -4.19 -3.94
C ILE A 24 5.79 -4.34 -5.29
N LEU A 25 6.23 -3.59 -6.28
CA LEU A 25 5.62 -3.65 -7.60
C LEU A 25 5.72 -5.06 -8.19
N ARG A 26 6.91 -5.66 -8.09
CA ARG A 26 7.12 -6.99 -8.62
C ARG A 26 6.20 -8.00 -7.94
N TRP A 27 6.06 -7.87 -6.62
CA TRP A 27 5.19 -8.78 -5.89
C TRP A 27 3.73 -8.61 -6.32
N LEU A 28 3.28 -7.35 -6.45
CA LEU A 28 1.90 -7.07 -6.84
C LEU A 28 1.59 -7.60 -8.22
N GLU A 29 2.53 -7.44 -9.15
CA GLU A 29 2.30 -7.90 -10.52
C GLU A 29 2.26 -9.41 -10.62
N GLY A 30 2.89 -10.09 -9.68
CA GLY A 30 2.91 -11.55 -9.70
C GLY A 30 1.69 -12.20 -9.07
N LYS A 31 0.76 -11.40 -8.54
CA LYS A 31 -0.41 -11.94 -7.86
C LYS A 31 -1.68 -11.60 -8.61
N GLU A 32 -2.60 -12.54 -8.63
CA GLU A 32 -3.88 -12.32 -9.28
C GLU A 32 -4.78 -11.36 -8.51
N ARG A 33 -4.82 -11.53 -7.20
CA ARG A 33 -5.68 -10.71 -6.34
C ARG A 33 -4.87 -10.24 -5.16
N PRO A 34 -3.93 -9.34 -5.39
CA PRO A 34 -3.06 -8.89 -4.30
C PRO A 34 -3.82 -8.09 -3.27
N ARG A 35 -3.46 -8.30 -2.01
CA ARG A 35 -4.04 -7.57 -0.89
C ARG A 35 -2.93 -6.92 -0.10
N ILE A 36 -3.20 -5.75 0.45
CA ILE A 36 -2.22 -5.04 1.25
C ILE A 36 -2.78 -4.73 2.62
N ASP A 37 -1.90 -4.79 3.61
CA ASP A 37 -2.21 -4.50 4.99
C ASP A 37 -1.37 -3.29 5.41
N LEU A 38 -2.02 -2.18 5.64
CA LEU A 38 -1.36 -0.93 6.00
C LEU A 38 -1.58 -0.57 7.47
N GLY A 39 -2.09 -1.52 8.27
CA GLY A 39 -2.49 -1.23 9.64
C GLY A 39 -1.39 -0.67 10.52
N CYS A 40 -0.15 -1.07 10.30
CA CYS A 40 0.97 -0.59 11.09
C CYS A 40 1.85 0.40 10.32
N CYS A 41 1.38 0.88 9.19
CA CYS A 41 2.15 1.83 8.38
C CYS A 41 1.98 3.23 8.94
N THR A 42 3.09 3.95 9.11
CA THR A 42 3.05 5.31 9.62
C THR A 42 3.47 6.34 8.58
N HIS A 43 4.16 5.90 7.53
CA HIS A 43 4.56 6.79 6.45
C HIS A 43 4.77 5.98 5.18
N LEU A 44 4.35 6.54 4.07
CA LEU A 44 4.45 5.88 2.77
C LEU A 44 5.03 6.86 1.78
N HIS A 45 6.16 6.49 1.16
CA HIS A 45 6.78 7.37 0.18
C HIS A 45 5.84 7.55 -1.02
N ALA A 46 5.87 8.74 -1.61
CA ALA A 46 4.96 9.05 -2.70
C ALA A 46 5.11 8.09 -3.89
N ALA A 47 6.34 7.62 -4.14
CA ALA A 47 6.53 6.67 -5.24
C ALA A 47 5.82 5.35 -4.98
N VAL A 48 5.79 4.92 -3.72
CA VAL A 48 5.06 3.70 -3.36
C VAL A 48 3.57 3.92 -3.49
N LEU A 49 3.10 5.09 -3.06
CA LEU A 49 1.68 5.41 -3.22
C LEU A 49 1.27 5.39 -4.69
N GLN A 50 2.11 5.94 -5.55
CA GLN A 50 1.78 5.99 -6.97
C GLN A 50 1.66 4.59 -7.57
N LEU A 51 2.54 3.67 -7.18
CA LEU A 51 2.43 2.32 -7.72
C LEU A 51 1.21 1.60 -7.16
N LEU A 52 0.81 1.90 -5.92
CA LEU A 52 -0.41 1.33 -5.39
C LEU A 52 -1.63 1.85 -6.13
N MET A 53 -1.62 3.13 -6.48
CA MET A 53 -2.72 3.70 -7.25
C MET A 53 -2.81 3.06 -8.63
N ALA A 54 -1.66 2.75 -9.23
CA ALA A 54 -1.63 2.15 -10.57
C ALA A 54 -2.06 0.69 -10.55
N THR A 55 -1.66 -0.06 -9.53
CA THR A 55 -1.93 -1.50 -9.47
C THR A 55 -3.24 -1.84 -8.77
N ARG A 56 -3.73 -0.94 -7.93
CA ARG A 56 -5.02 -1.04 -7.25
C ARG A 56 -5.22 -2.35 -6.50
N PRO A 57 -4.30 -2.69 -5.58
CA PRO A 57 -4.52 -3.88 -4.75
C PRO A 57 -5.63 -3.61 -3.74
N ARG A 58 -6.21 -4.68 -3.21
CA ARG A 58 -7.24 -4.54 -2.21
C ARG A 58 -6.62 -4.23 -0.86
N VAL A 59 -7.07 -3.17 -0.21
CA VAL A 59 -6.59 -2.80 1.12
C VAL A 59 -7.46 -3.49 2.16
N ILE A 60 -6.84 -4.35 2.96
CA ILE A 60 -7.59 -5.09 3.98
C ILE A 60 -7.49 -4.42 5.35
N GLU A 61 -6.46 -3.62 5.59
CA GLU A 61 -6.31 -2.85 6.82
C GLU A 61 -5.78 -1.47 6.49
N TRP A 62 -6.42 -0.45 7.02
CA TRP A 62 -6.01 0.93 6.82
C TRP A 62 -5.13 1.40 7.98
N PRO A 63 -4.26 2.40 7.76
CA PRO A 63 -3.43 2.92 8.85
C PRO A 63 -4.27 3.46 10.00
N ARG A 64 -3.70 3.40 11.19
CA ARG A 64 -4.38 3.89 12.38
C ARG A 64 -4.34 5.40 12.49
N ASP A 65 -3.29 6.01 11.95
CA ASP A 65 -3.18 7.47 11.96
C ASP A 65 -4.29 8.05 11.08
N PRO A 66 -5.19 8.85 11.65
CA PRO A 66 -6.34 9.34 10.86
C PRO A 66 -5.96 10.22 9.68
N ASP A 67 -4.87 10.98 9.79
CA ASP A 67 -4.45 11.83 8.68
C ASP A 67 -3.89 10.99 7.54
N LEU A 68 -3.06 10.02 7.86
CA LEU A 68 -2.50 9.14 6.85
C LEU A 68 -3.61 8.31 6.22
N ARG A 69 -4.52 7.82 7.03
CA ARG A 69 -5.64 7.03 6.52
C ARG A 69 -6.50 7.83 5.56
N ALA A 70 -6.85 9.05 5.94
CA ALA A 70 -7.70 9.88 5.10
C ALA A 70 -7.04 10.16 3.75
N TRP A 71 -5.73 10.44 3.77
CA TRP A 71 -4.98 10.70 2.56
C TRP A 71 -4.96 9.46 1.65
N LEU A 72 -4.69 8.30 2.24
CA LEU A 72 -4.61 7.07 1.46
C LEU A 72 -5.97 6.62 0.95
N GLU A 73 -7.02 6.79 1.75
CA GLU A 73 -8.35 6.44 1.29
C GLU A 73 -8.76 7.26 0.09
N ARG A 74 -8.44 8.55 0.13
CA ARG A 74 -8.76 9.43 -0.98
C ARG A 74 -8.01 9.00 -2.23
N ALA A 75 -6.72 8.68 -2.09
CA ALA A 75 -5.89 8.33 -3.22
C ALA A 75 -6.25 6.96 -3.79
N LEU A 76 -6.47 5.97 -2.91
CA LEU A 76 -6.61 4.60 -3.36
C LEU A 76 -8.04 4.21 -3.70
N ARG A 77 -9.02 4.92 -3.16
CA ARG A 77 -10.41 4.64 -3.49
C ARG A 77 -10.88 5.42 -4.70
N GLY A 78 -9.98 6.13 -5.35
CA GLY A 78 -10.34 6.85 -6.53
C GLY A 78 -11.29 7.97 -6.21
N GLU A 79 -10.84 8.86 -5.39
CA GLU A 79 -11.61 10.00 -5.02
C GLU A 79 -12.22 10.65 -6.24
N GLY A 80 -13.39 11.12 -6.10
CA GLY A 80 -14.09 11.70 -7.22
C GLY A 80 -14.66 10.65 -8.14
N GLY A 81 -14.28 9.51 -7.97
CA GLY A 81 -14.81 8.42 -8.71
C GLY A 81 -15.95 7.81 -8.01
N GLU A 82 -15.67 8.39 -7.87
CA GLU A 82 -16.39 8.06 -7.53
C GLU A 82 -16.63 7.69 -7.57
#